data_95381ac3c1cd30c342e52581b9301cb0
#
_entry.id   95381ac3c1cd30c342e52581b9301cb0
#
_cell.length_a   1.000
_cell.length_b   1.000
_cell.length_c   1.000
_cell.angle_alpha   90.00
_cell.angle_beta   90.00
_cell.angle_gamma   90.00
#
_symmetry.space_group_name_H-M   'P 1'
#
loop_
_entity.id
_entity.type
_entity.pdbx_description
1 polymer ?
#
loop_
_entity_poly.entity_id
_entity_poly.type
_entity_poly.pdbx_seq_one_letter_code
_entity_poly.pdbx_strand_id
1 'polypeptide(L)'
;MQDIREVRMKLVTRLRAWSALAAVGAFLGLAEAASAQVKIAFATVVPSLEAAEAKAMMAFQTYVESRSDKKIQVRRIHGGAGGEREIMEQVRQGSLEMGLAADGAIAGFYRPIQVFSIPYTFPSSPVAWAFFDHPFAKRMAEDMRKQTRVRVLHWSENGFRNLTNNDRPIRTADDMKGLKMRTMESPVYMTFMRSLGATPTPISAAEMVLALKQGVVSGQENATLIVHDFGIADVQKHMSINEHIFGLHAVMINDEFFGKLSPEHRQIVSEGARIFSSVSGTLKAQLHEEYLGKIRSKGVQVHITTAAEKETFRKVTQEPVRKFIEQQVGEPLVREFMAAVAESSKLVYGE
;
A
#
# COMPACT_ATOMS: atom_id res chain seq x y z
N MET A 1 -1.95 -72.72 -52.15
CA MET A 1 -2.48 -72.45 -50.78
C MET A 1 -1.47 -71.73 -49.83
N GLN A 2 -0.22 -71.61 -50.23
CA GLN A 2 0.81 -70.87 -49.44
C GLN A 2 0.75 -69.32 -49.60
N ASP A 3 0.34 -68.84 -50.77
CA ASP A 3 0.42 -67.44 -51.13
C ASP A 3 -0.62 -66.55 -50.40
N ILE A 4 -1.78 -67.07 -50.02
CA ILE A 4 -2.84 -66.32 -49.32
C ILE A 4 -2.51 -66.05 -47.82
N ARG A 5 -1.68 -66.91 -47.22
CA ARG A 5 -1.24 -66.76 -45.84
C ARG A 5 -0.22 -65.62 -45.66
N GLU A 6 0.68 -65.46 -46.62
CA GLU A 6 1.73 -64.45 -46.61
C GLU A 6 1.15 -63.05 -46.82
N VAL A 7 0.17 -62.91 -47.72
CA VAL A 7 -0.53 -61.61 -47.95
C VAL A 7 -1.34 -61.21 -46.73
N ARG A 8 -2.03 -62.16 -46.07
CA ARG A 8 -2.78 -61.84 -44.80
C ARG A 8 -1.84 -61.46 -43.68
N MET A 9 -0.67 -62.10 -43.55
CA MET A 9 0.28 -61.75 -42.49
C MET A 9 0.88 -60.33 -42.69
N LYS A 10 1.23 -59.98 -43.95
CA LYS A 10 1.74 -58.60 -44.26
C LYS A 10 0.67 -57.51 -44.08
N LEU A 11 -0.61 -57.82 -44.31
CA LEU A 11 -1.70 -56.88 -44.12
C LEU A 11 -2.01 -56.60 -42.63
N VAL A 12 -1.99 -57.70 -41.81
CA VAL A 12 -2.19 -57.59 -40.34
C VAL A 12 -1.03 -56.83 -39.66
N THR A 13 0.21 -57.05 -40.13
CA THR A 13 1.38 -56.35 -39.59
C THR A 13 1.37 -54.85 -39.95
N ARG A 14 0.92 -54.48 -41.15
CA ARG A 14 0.78 -53.09 -41.57
C ARG A 14 -0.37 -52.36 -40.81
N LEU A 15 -1.50 -53.01 -40.60
CA LEU A 15 -2.63 -52.46 -39.83
C LEU A 15 -2.25 -52.26 -38.34
N ARG A 16 -1.46 -53.15 -37.74
CA ARG A 16 -0.96 -52.98 -36.37
C ARG A 16 0.07 -51.85 -36.24
N ALA A 17 0.91 -51.64 -37.27
CA ALA A 17 1.86 -50.52 -37.29
C ALA A 17 1.18 -49.17 -37.41
N TRP A 18 0.09 -49.07 -38.17
CA TRP A 18 -0.68 -47.81 -38.31
C TRP A 18 -1.51 -47.51 -37.06
N SER A 19 -2.03 -48.51 -36.36
CA SER A 19 -2.72 -48.34 -35.09
C SER A 19 -1.79 -47.88 -33.96
N ALA A 20 -0.53 -48.35 -33.96
CA ALA A 20 0.47 -47.91 -32.97
C ALA A 20 0.95 -46.47 -33.21
N LEU A 21 1.08 -46.04 -34.49
CA LEU A 21 1.44 -44.67 -34.83
C LEU A 21 0.28 -43.67 -34.52
N ALA A 22 -0.99 -44.07 -34.71
CA ALA A 22 -2.14 -43.24 -34.37
C ALA A 22 -2.32 -43.08 -32.85
N ALA A 23 -1.98 -44.12 -32.06
CA ALA A 23 -2.02 -44.04 -30.59
C ALA A 23 -0.91 -43.16 -30.00
N VAL A 24 0.30 -43.17 -30.60
CA VAL A 24 1.40 -42.28 -30.18
C VAL A 24 1.14 -40.83 -30.58
N GLY A 25 0.50 -40.58 -31.72
CA GLY A 25 0.08 -39.21 -32.13
C GLY A 25 -1.02 -38.61 -31.25
N ALA A 26 -1.94 -39.43 -30.72
CA ALA A 26 -3.01 -38.98 -29.81
C ALA A 26 -2.50 -38.72 -28.40
N PHE A 27 -1.40 -39.33 -27.94
CA PHE A 27 -0.79 -39.04 -26.63
C PHE A 27 0.14 -37.83 -26.65
N LEU A 28 0.63 -37.39 -27.79
CA LEU A 28 1.45 -36.18 -27.94
C LEU A 28 0.62 -34.91 -28.08
N GLY A 29 -0.69 -35.02 -28.29
CA GLY A 29 -1.62 -33.84 -28.39
C GLY A 29 -2.22 -33.37 -27.08
N LEU A 30 -1.99 -34.08 -25.96
CA LEU A 30 -2.50 -33.77 -24.64
C LEU A 30 -1.41 -33.35 -23.63
N ALA A 31 -0.23 -33.00 -24.10
CA ALA A 31 0.62 -32.14 -23.31
C ALA A 31 -0.02 -30.74 -23.33
N GLU A 32 -1.10 -30.53 -22.57
CA GLU A 32 -1.39 -29.20 -22.05
C GLU A 32 -0.05 -28.67 -21.56
N ALA A 33 0.48 -27.64 -22.24
CA ALA A 33 1.63 -26.92 -21.75
C ALA A 33 1.28 -26.55 -20.32
N ALA A 34 1.85 -27.25 -19.35
CA ALA A 34 1.71 -26.93 -17.94
C ALA A 34 2.18 -25.47 -17.84
N SER A 35 1.22 -24.55 -17.92
CA SER A 35 1.49 -23.12 -17.82
C SER A 35 2.25 -22.95 -16.52
N ALA A 36 3.51 -22.56 -16.61
CA ALA A 36 4.36 -22.41 -15.43
C ALA A 36 3.61 -21.54 -14.45
N GLN A 37 3.36 -22.07 -13.25
CA GLN A 37 2.60 -21.41 -12.21
C GLN A 37 3.21 -20.05 -11.89
N VAL A 38 2.43 -18.98 -12.00
CA VAL A 38 2.84 -17.63 -11.66
C VAL A 38 2.92 -17.51 -10.13
N LYS A 39 4.03 -17.06 -9.61
CA LYS A 39 4.23 -16.82 -8.17
C LYS A 39 4.32 -15.33 -7.92
N ILE A 40 3.56 -14.84 -6.94
CA ILE A 40 3.55 -13.45 -6.50
C ILE A 40 3.90 -13.42 -5.02
N ALA A 41 5.06 -12.88 -4.66
CA ALA A 41 5.34 -12.48 -3.29
C ALA A 41 4.83 -11.05 -3.09
N PHE A 42 3.97 -10.86 -2.09
CA PHE A 42 3.39 -9.56 -1.75
C PHE A 42 3.80 -9.19 -0.32
N ALA A 43 4.54 -8.09 -0.16
CA ALA A 43 5.13 -7.67 1.11
C ALA A 43 4.48 -6.41 1.68
N THR A 44 4.39 -6.37 3.01
CA THR A 44 4.08 -5.18 3.83
C THR A 44 5.04 -5.10 5.01
N VAL A 45 5.27 -3.90 5.54
CA VAL A 45 6.03 -3.68 6.79
C VAL A 45 5.22 -4.03 8.04
N VAL A 46 3.89 -4.13 7.95
CA VAL A 46 3.01 -4.43 9.08
C VAL A 46 3.21 -5.88 9.52
N PRO A 47 3.69 -6.13 10.75
CA PRO A 47 4.02 -7.48 11.20
C PRO A 47 2.80 -8.28 11.67
N SER A 48 1.75 -7.61 12.12
CA SER A 48 0.55 -8.24 12.71
C SER A 48 -0.31 -8.92 11.64
N LEU A 49 -0.60 -10.20 11.83
CA LEU A 49 -1.52 -10.96 10.97
C LEU A 49 -3.00 -10.58 11.20
N GLU A 50 -3.32 -9.95 12.33
CA GLU A 50 -4.66 -9.47 12.67
C GLU A 50 -4.95 -8.07 12.11
N ALA A 51 -3.92 -7.38 11.63
CA ALA A 51 -4.04 -6.05 11.05
C ALA A 51 -5.02 -6.01 9.87
N ALA A 52 -5.70 -4.88 9.70
CA ALA A 52 -6.59 -4.65 8.55
C ALA A 52 -5.89 -4.92 7.21
N GLU A 53 -4.62 -4.53 7.09
CA GLU A 53 -3.81 -4.79 5.90
C GLU A 53 -3.55 -6.27 5.68
N ALA A 54 -3.26 -7.04 6.73
CA ALA A 54 -3.03 -8.48 6.61
C ALA A 54 -4.31 -9.21 6.15
N LYS A 55 -5.47 -8.80 6.66
CA LYS A 55 -6.78 -9.31 6.23
C LYS A 55 -7.09 -8.92 4.77
N ALA A 56 -6.74 -7.70 4.36
CA ALA A 56 -6.84 -7.26 2.98
C ALA A 56 -5.91 -8.03 2.03
N MET A 57 -4.67 -8.33 2.46
CA MET A 57 -3.76 -9.20 1.70
C MET A 57 -4.30 -10.63 1.58
N MET A 58 -4.97 -11.14 2.59
CA MET A 58 -5.65 -12.44 2.53
C MET A 58 -6.81 -12.42 1.52
N ALA A 59 -7.60 -11.35 1.49
CA ALA A 59 -8.67 -11.19 0.51
C ALA A 59 -8.12 -11.11 -0.92
N PHE A 60 -7.04 -10.36 -1.14
CA PHE A 60 -6.31 -10.34 -2.41
C PHE A 60 -5.88 -11.74 -2.83
N GLN A 61 -5.17 -12.46 -1.96
CA GLN A 61 -4.69 -13.83 -2.21
C GLN A 61 -5.84 -14.76 -2.59
N THR A 62 -6.88 -14.81 -1.76
CA THR A 62 -8.04 -15.68 -1.98
C THR A 62 -8.71 -15.40 -3.33
N TYR A 63 -8.89 -14.12 -3.68
CA TYR A 63 -9.47 -13.73 -4.95
C TYR A 63 -8.60 -14.15 -6.13
N VAL A 64 -7.31 -13.79 -6.11
CA VAL A 64 -6.39 -14.03 -7.21
C VAL A 64 -6.18 -15.52 -7.45
N GLU A 65 -5.97 -16.31 -6.38
CA GLU A 65 -5.78 -17.77 -6.49
C GLU A 65 -7.06 -18.47 -6.98
N SER A 66 -8.23 -18.07 -6.48
CA SER A 66 -9.51 -18.65 -6.91
C SER A 66 -9.85 -18.31 -8.35
N ARG A 67 -9.71 -17.04 -8.75
CA ARG A 67 -10.07 -16.58 -10.11
C ARG A 67 -9.13 -17.09 -11.20
N SER A 68 -7.90 -17.41 -10.83
CA SER A 68 -6.90 -17.98 -11.76
C SER A 68 -6.86 -19.51 -11.77
N ASP A 69 -7.81 -20.20 -11.15
CA ASP A 69 -7.79 -21.65 -10.96
C ASP A 69 -6.43 -22.14 -10.39
N LYS A 70 -5.89 -21.37 -9.43
CA LYS A 70 -4.57 -21.59 -8.80
C LYS A 70 -3.37 -21.54 -9.76
N LYS A 71 -3.55 -21.00 -10.97
CA LYS A 71 -2.44 -20.72 -11.89
C LYS A 71 -1.55 -19.59 -11.39
N ILE A 72 -2.09 -18.69 -10.54
CA ILE A 72 -1.34 -17.71 -9.76
C ILE A 72 -1.34 -18.15 -8.30
N GLN A 73 -0.16 -18.19 -7.68
CA GLN A 73 0.00 -18.38 -6.23
C GLN A 73 0.53 -17.12 -5.59
N VAL A 74 -0.06 -16.72 -4.46
CA VAL A 74 0.34 -15.54 -3.72
C VAL A 74 0.95 -15.93 -2.38
N ARG A 75 2.18 -15.47 -2.12
CA ARG A 75 2.85 -15.58 -0.82
C ARG A 75 2.85 -14.22 -0.14
N ARG A 76 2.15 -14.10 0.98
CA ARG A 76 2.10 -12.90 1.80
C ARG A 76 3.33 -12.82 2.70
N ILE A 77 3.95 -11.62 2.80
CA ILE A 77 5.11 -11.35 3.65
C ILE A 77 4.73 -10.21 4.58
N HIS A 78 4.68 -10.52 5.88
CA HIS A 78 4.31 -9.59 6.94
C HIS A 78 5.55 -9.25 7.77
N GLY A 79 6.09 -8.03 7.57
CA GLY A 79 7.41 -7.69 8.09
C GLY A 79 8.53 -8.47 7.42
N GLY A 80 9.77 -8.26 7.83
CA GLY A 80 10.94 -9.05 7.39
C GLY A 80 11.46 -8.77 5.98
N ALA A 81 10.79 -7.93 5.20
CA ALA A 81 11.25 -7.49 3.87
C ALA A 81 12.02 -6.14 3.92
N GLY A 82 12.37 -5.66 5.12
CA GLY A 82 12.92 -4.33 5.35
C GLY A 82 11.83 -3.28 5.57
N GLY A 83 12.20 -2.00 5.48
CA GLY A 83 11.26 -0.88 5.50
C GLY A 83 10.54 -0.70 4.16
N GLU A 84 9.67 0.30 4.09
CA GLU A 84 8.88 0.55 2.87
C GLU A 84 9.75 1.01 1.68
N ARG A 85 10.87 1.69 1.94
CA ARG A 85 11.83 2.08 0.89
C ARG A 85 12.53 0.86 0.30
N GLU A 86 12.93 -0.08 1.15
CA GLU A 86 13.53 -1.35 0.73
C GLU A 86 12.51 -2.20 -0.06
N ILE A 87 11.25 -2.25 0.38
CA ILE A 87 10.16 -2.92 -0.37
C ILE A 87 9.99 -2.26 -1.75
N MET A 88 9.92 -0.93 -1.81
CA MET A 88 9.80 -0.21 -3.09
C MET A 88 10.99 -0.51 -4.02
N GLU A 89 12.22 -0.53 -3.48
CA GLU A 89 13.42 -0.84 -4.26
C GLU A 89 13.42 -2.30 -4.76
N GLN A 90 13.04 -3.26 -3.92
CA GLN A 90 12.91 -4.67 -4.31
C GLN A 90 11.87 -4.85 -5.42
N VAL A 91 10.72 -4.17 -5.32
CA VAL A 91 9.69 -4.19 -6.37
C VAL A 91 10.24 -3.54 -7.66
N ARG A 92 10.94 -2.42 -7.55
CA ARG A 92 11.56 -1.75 -8.70
C ARG A 92 12.58 -2.62 -9.42
N GLN A 93 13.40 -3.37 -8.67
CA GLN A 93 14.41 -4.28 -9.20
C GLN A 93 13.85 -5.63 -9.67
N GLY A 94 12.61 -5.98 -9.31
CA GLY A 94 11.97 -7.25 -9.64
C GLY A 94 12.41 -8.43 -8.78
N SER A 95 13.07 -8.19 -7.65
CA SER A 95 13.37 -9.23 -6.64
C SER A 95 12.16 -9.52 -5.74
N LEU A 96 11.16 -8.66 -5.76
CA LEU A 96 9.85 -8.81 -5.16
C LEU A 96 8.79 -8.43 -6.20
N GLU A 97 7.76 -9.27 -6.38
CA GLU A 97 6.73 -9.01 -7.37
C GLU A 97 5.81 -7.85 -6.94
N MET A 98 5.33 -7.85 -5.67
CA MET A 98 4.39 -6.87 -5.17
C MET A 98 4.79 -6.35 -3.79
N GLY A 99 4.45 -5.09 -3.54
CA GLY A 99 4.68 -4.45 -2.25
C GLY A 99 3.65 -3.39 -1.92
N LEU A 100 3.59 -3.04 -0.65
CA LEU A 100 2.82 -1.92 -0.12
C LEU A 100 3.79 -0.88 0.43
N ALA A 101 3.63 0.38 0.05
CA ALA A 101 4.41 1.48 0.62
C ALA A 101 3.60 2.77 0.72
N ALA A 102 3.88 3.55 1.76
CA ALA A 102 3.26 4.85 1.99
C ALA A 102 3.88 5.95 1.11
N ASP A 103 3.11 7.01 0.88
CA ASP A 103 3.50 8.20 0.13
C ASP A 103 4.87 8.76 0.57
N GLY A 104 5.11 8.84 1.86
CA GLY A 104 6.37 9.34 2.41
C GLY A 104 7.60 8.50 2.03
N ALA A 105 7.46 7.18 1.96
CA ALA A 105 8.53 6.29 1.53
C ALA A 105 8.77 6.35 0.01
N ILE A 106 7.68 6.49 -0.76
CA ILE A 106 7.72 6.59 -2.23
C ILE A 106 8.34 7.93 -2.68
N ALA A 107 8.21 8.99 -1.90
CA ALA A 107 8.67 10.35 -2.27
C ALA A 107 10.15 10.43 -2.69
N GLY A 108 11.00 9.52 -2.18
CA GLY A 108 12.41 9.42 -2.59
C GLY A 108 12.62 8.88 -4.01
N PHE A 109 11.64 8.19 -4.58
CA PHE A 109 11.66 7.59 -5.91
C PHE A 109 10.81 8.39 -6.91
N TYR A 110 9.72 8.98 -6.43
CA TYR A 110 8.75 9.71 -7.23
C TYR A 110 8.27 10.95 -6.48
N ARG A 111 8.92 12.09 -6.72
CA ARG A 111 8.65 13.34 -5.99
C ARG A 111 7.20 13.84 -6.10
N PRO A 112 6.50 13.75 -7.26
CA PRO A 112 5.14 14.27 -7.38
C PRO A 112 4.16 13.69 -6.36
N ILE A 113 4.40 12.50 -5.80
CA ILE A 113 3.55 11.89 -4.77
C ILE A 113 3.41 12.76 -3.51
N GLN A 114 4.33 13.69 -3.28
CA GLN A 114 4.33 14.56 -2.12
C GLN A 114 3.07 15.43 -2.00
N VAL A 115 2.35 15.68 -3.10
CA VAL A 115 1.08 16.45 -3.06
C VAL A 115 0.04 15.80 -2.14
N PHE A 116 0.06 14.47 -1.99
CA PHE A 116 -0.84 13.74 -1.09
C PHE A 116 -0.58 14.03 0.39
N SER A 117 0.62 14.49 0.73
CA SER A 117 1.03 14.80 2.12
C SER A 117 0.75 16.24 2.54
N ILE A 118 -0.01 17.03 1.75
CA ILE A 118 -0.44 18.37 2.16
C ILE A 118 -1.40 18.24 3.36
N PRO A 119 -1.10 18.87 4.52
CA PRO A 119 -1.92 18.72 5.72
C PRO A 119 -3.36 19.21 5.52
N TYR A 120 -4.32 18.52 6.14
CA TYR A 120 -5.73 18.91 6.17
C TYR A 120 -6.38 19.09 4.79
N THR A 121 -5.95 18.34 3.79
CA THR A 121 -6.49 18.42 2.42
C THR A 121 -7.69 17.51 2.22
N PHE A 122 -7.62 16.26 2.68
CA PHE A 122 -8.76 15.35 2.61
C PHE A 122 -9.69 15.54 3.83
N PRO A 123 -10.98 15.85 3.61
CA PRO A 123 -11.92 16.05 4.72
C PRO A 123 -12.40 14.75 5.35
N SER A 124 -12.36 13.63 4.61
CA SER A 124 -12.80 12.32 5.10
C SER A 124 -12.26 11.17 4.23
N SER A 125 -12.29 9.93 4.77
CA SER A 125 -11.94 8.72 4.01
C SER A 125 -12.80 8.51 2.76
N PRO A 126 -14.15 8.69 2.77
CA PRO A 126 -14.95 8.60 1.55
C PRO A 126 -14.49 9.52 0.42
N VAL A 127 -14.06 10.75 0.73
CA VAL A 127 -13.51 11.66 -0.28
C VAL A 127 -12.19 11.15 -0.84
N ALA A 128 -11.32 10.62 0.01
CA ALA A 128 -10.07 10.01 -0.43
C ALA A 128 -10.31 8.76 -1.30
N TRP A 129 -11.31 7.94 -0.97
CA TRP A 129 -11.66 6.76 -1.77
C TRP A 129 -12.21 7.17 -3.16
N ALA A 130 -13.06 8.18 -3.22
CA ALA A 130 -13.53 8.76 -4.50
C ALA A 130 -12.35 9.31 -5.33
N PHE A 131 -11.40 9.98 -4.65
CA PHE A 131 -10.21 10.51 -5.28
C PHE A 131 -9.30 9.40 -5.86
N PHE A 132 -9.21 8.21 -5.27
CA PHE A 132 -8.39 7.12 -5.79
C PHE A 132 -8.81 6.69 -7.20
N ASP A 133 -10.09 6.85 -7.55
CA ASP A 133 -10.61 6.60 -8.90
C ASP A 133 -10.61 7.83 -9.82
N HIS A 134 -10.25 9.01 -9.29
CA HIS A 134 -10.20 10.26 -10.05
C HIS A 134 -9.14 10.20 -11.17
N PRO A 135 -9.37 10.84 -12.35
CA PRO A 135 -8.40 10.87 -13.45
C PRO A 135 -7.01 11.38 -13.04
N PHE A 136 -6.93 12.34 -12.13
CA PHE A 136 -5.65 12.83 -11.59
C PHE A 136 -4.86 11.71 -10.91
N ALA A 137 -5.47 10.93 -10.01
CA ALA A 137 -4.81 9.83 -9.30
C ALA A 137 -4.33 8.73 -10.27
N LYS A 138 -5.11 8.45 -11.32
CA LYS A 138 -4.73 7.51 -12.39
C LYS A 138 -3.55 8.00 -13.21
N ARG A 139 -3.52 9.30 -13.56
CA ARG A 139 -2.36 9.89 -14.26
C ARG A 139 -1.11 9.85 -13.39
N MET A 140 -1.22 10.15 -12.09
CA MET A 140 -0.11 10.06 -11.15
C MET A 140 0.47 8.64 -11.08
N ALA A 141 -0.40 7.62 -11.04
CA ALA A 141 0.02 6.22 -11.06
C ALA A 141 0.78 5.85 -12.34
N GLU A 142 0.29 6.32 -13.51
CA GLU A 142 0.94 6.08 -14.79
C GLU A 142 2.26 6.84 -14.95
N ASP A 143 2.35 8.07 -14.45
CA ASP A 143 3.58 8.85 -14.44
C ASP A 143 4.63 8.21 -13.52
N MET A 144 4.24 7.77 -12.33
CA MET A 144 5.10 7.01 -11.41
C MET A 144 5.64 5.74 -12.10
N ARG A 145 4.80 5.00 -12.81
CA ARG A 145 5.21 3.81 -13.56
C ARG A 145 6.32 4.12 -14.57
N LYS A 146 6.15 5.20 -15.35
CA LYS A 146 7.14 5.61 -16.38
C LYS A 146 8.47 6.00 -15.77
N GLN A 147 8.46 6.66 -14.61
CA GLN A 147 9.69 7.15 -13.97
C GLN A 147 10.39 6.09 -13.13
N THR A 148 9.65 5.16 -12.53
CA THR A 148 10.20 4.23 -11.53
C THR A 148 10.23 2.76 -11.97
N ARG A 149 9.50 2.38 -13.03
CA ARG A 149 9.22 1.00 -13.42
C ARG A 149 8.43 0.21 -12.37
N VAL A 150 7.76 0.91 -11.47
CA VAL A 150 6.82 0.34 -10.50
C VAL A 150 5.43 0.78 -10.87
N ARG A 151 4.53 -0.17 -11.05
CA ARG A 151 3.13 0.08 -11.37
C ARG A 151 2.31 0.13 -10.09
N VAL A 152 1.55 1.18 -9.91
CA VAL A 152 0.49 1.24 -8.89
C VAL A 152 -0.75 0.55 -9.48
N LEU A 153 -1.15 -0.56 -8.89
CA LEU A 153 -2.38 -1.27 -9.27
C LEU A 153 -3.62 -0.58 -8.71
N HIS A 154 -3.53 -0.10 -7.48
CA HIS A 154 -4.55 0.72 -6.84
C HIS A 154 -3.95 1.53 -5.69
N TRP A 155 -4.52 2.70 -5.42
CA TRP A 155 -4.27 3.44 -4.19
C TRP A 155 -5.09 2.85 -3.05
N SER A 156 -4.57 2.90 -1.84
CA SER A 156 -5.24 2.37 -0.65
C SER A 156 -5.09 3.32 0.52
N GLU A 157 -5.99 3.24 1.47
CA GLU A 157 -5.93 4.03 2.68
C GLU A 157 -4.86 3.49 3.64
N ASN A 158 -3.97 4.36 4.12
CA ASN A 158 -3.20 4.12 5.34
C ASN A 158 -3.97 4.61 6.57
N GLY A 159 -4.71 5.71 6.42
CA GLY A 159 -5.59 6.32 7.41
C GLY A 159 -5.15 7.71 7.83
N PHE A 160 -6.04 8.43 8.52
CA PHE A 160 -5.70 9.73 9.09
C PHE A 160 -4.64 9.60 10.17
N ARG A 161 -3.58 10.39 10.04
CA ARG A 161 -2.40 10.35 10.88
C ARG A 161 -2.55 11.25 12.10
N ASN A 162 -2.08 10.75 13.23
CA ASN A 162 -2.23 11.29 14.57
C ASN A 162 -0.89 11.31 15.28
N LEU A 163 -0.72 12.17 16.27
CA LEU A 163 0.53 12.34 17.02
C LEU A 163 0.56 11.43 18.24
N THR A 164 1.70 10.81 18.53
CA THR A 164 1.96 10.16 19.83
C THR A 164 3.29 10.63 20.41
N ASN A 165 3.43 10.66 21.74
CA ASN A 165 4.69 10.95 22.41
C ASN A 165 4.69 10.52 23.88
N ASN A 166 5.88 10.58 24.53
CA ASN A 166 6.09 10.20 25.92
C ASN A 166 6.21 11.38 26.89
N ASP A 167 6.34 12.61 26.37
CA ASP A 167 6.74 13.75 27.21
C ASP A 167 5.55 14.47 27.81
N ARG A 168 4.49 14.73 27.02
CA ARG A 168 3.32 15.53 27.44
C ARG A 168 2.10 15.33 26.52
N PRO A 169 0.88 15.62 27.01
CA PRO A 169 -0.29 15.75 26.13
C PRO A 169 -0.08 16.83 25.07
N ILE A 170 -0.49 16.56 23.84
CA ILE A 170 -0.48 17.51 22.72
C ILE A 170 -1.93 17.87 22.43
N ARG A 171 -2.32 19.14 22.64
CA ARG A 171 -3.65 19.67 22.35
C ARG A 171 -3.61 20.69 21.22
N THR A 172 -2.57 21.49 21.18
CA THR A 172 -2.37 22.56 20.21
C THR A 172 -1.01 22.43 19.53
N ALA A 173 -0.79 23.19 18.45
CA ALA A 173 0.50 23.23 17.76
C ALA A 173 1.66 23.63 18.68
N ASP A 174 1.40 24.52 19.66
CA ASP A 174 2.43 25.00 20.59
C ASP A 174 3.00 23.87 21.49
N ASP A 175 2.20 22.85 21.79
CA ASP A 175 2.64 21.71 22.58
C ASP A 175 3.70 20.84 21.87
N MET A 176 3.87 21.03 20.56
CA MET A 176 4.87 20.32 19.76
C MET A 176 6.28 20.87 19.88
N LYS A 177 6.42 22.13 20.36
CA LYS A 177 7.72 22.82 20.40
C LYS A 177 8.75 22.04 21.21
N GLY A 178 9.90 21.78 20.58
CA GLY A 178 11.05 21.11 21.22
C GLY A 178 10.93 19.60 21.31
N LEU A 179 9.81 18.97 20.94
CA LEU A 179 9.69 17.50 20.91
C LEU A 179 10.59 16.90 19.83
N LYS A 180 11.24 15.79 20.15
CA LYS A 180 12.00 14.97 19.18
C LYS A 180 11.06 13.96 18.56
N MET A 181 10.69 14.17 17.31
CA MET A 181 9.67 13.37 16.63
C MET A 181 10.27 12.52 15.52
N ARG A 182 9.99 11.22 15.55
CA ARG A 182 10.27 10.38 14.39
C ARG A 182 9.33 10.77 13.24
N THR A 183 9.88 10.82 12.04
CA THR A 183 9.10 10.94 10.81
C THR A 183 9.44 9.79 9.86
N MET A 184 8.59 9.58 8.85
CA MET A 184 9.03 8.83 7.66
C MET A 184 10.23 9.53 7.03
N GLU A 185 10.99 8.81 6.20
CA GLU A 185 12.15 9.32 5.46
C GLU A 185 11.71 10.24 4.30
N SER A 186 10.91 11.25 4.64
CA SER A 186 10.27 12.17 3.72
C SER A 186 10.55 13.62 4.09
N PRO A 187 11.09 14.42 3.15
CA PRO A 187 11.30 15.85 3.38
C PRO A 187 10.01 16.60 3.75
N VAL A 188 8.85 16.18 3.23
CA VAL A 188 7.55 16.80 3.54
C VAL A 188 7.18 16.59 5.00
N TYR A 189 7.26 15.36 5.51
CA TYR A 189 6.97 15.05 6.91
C TYR A 189 7.97 15.73 7.87
N MET A 190 9.22 15.86 7.45
CA MET A 190 10.22 16.64 8.21
C MET A 190 9.85 18.12 8.24
N THR A 191 9.39 18.69 7.11
CA THR A 191 8.93 20.09 7.02
C THR A 191 7.69 20.30 7.89
N PHE A 192 6.74 19.37 7.85
CA PHE A 192 5.56 19.39 8.73
C PHE A 192 5.96 19.49 10.22
N MET A 193 6.87 18.63 10.68
CA MET A 193 7.33 18.67 12.07
C MET A 193 8.07 19.95 12.43
N ARG A 194 8.94 20.47 11.54
CA ARG A 194 9.62 21.75 11.75
C ARG A 194 8.64 22.92 11.84
N SER A 195 7.58 22.92 11.04
CA SER A 195 6.53 23.94 11.10
C SER A 195 5.83 24.00 12.45
N LEU A 196 5.79 22.87 13.18
CA LEU A 196 5.29 22.75 14.53
C LEU A 196 6.34 23.08 15.62
N GLY A 197 7.57 23.46 15.24
CA GLY A 197 8.66 23.69 16.17
C GLY A 197 9.25 22.41 16.80
N ALA A 198 8.92 21.24 16.27
CA ALA A 198 9.49 19.96 16.67
C ALA A 198 10.79 19.67 15.89
N THR A 199 11.63 18.79 16.46
CA THR A 199 12.85 18.30 15.81
C THR A 199 12.57 16.94 15.15
N PRO A 200 12.48 16.87 13.81
CA PRO A 200 12.24 15.61 13.10
C PRO A 200 13.50 14.75 12.99
N THR A 201 13.33 13.45 13.16
CA THR A 201 14.36 12.43 12.90
C THR A 201 13.77 11.40 11.91
N PRO A 202 14.29 11.31 10.68
CA PRO A 202 13.82 10.32 9.72
C PRO A 202 14.31 8.93 10.13
N ILE A 203 13.37 8.01 10.38
CA ILE A 203 13.62 6.61 10.77
C ILE A 203 12.61 5.74 10.03
N SER A 204 13.05 4.59 9.49
CA SER A 204 12.19 3.65 8.78
C SER A 204 11.05 3.13 9.68
N ALA A 205 9.96 2.66 9.07
CA ALA A 205 8.85 2.06 9.83
C ALA A 205 9.30 0.81 10.60
N ALA A 206 10.22 0.02 10.04
CA ALA A 206 10.74 -1.19 10.68
C ALA A 206 11.55 -0.90 11.97
N GLU A 207 12.21 0.26 12.06
CA GLU A 207 13.06 0.65 13.19
C GLU A 207 12.35 1.54 14.21
N MET A 208 11.17 2.07 13.85
CA MET A 208 10.45 3.10 14.61
C MET A 208 10.18 2.71 16.06
N VAL A 209 9.64 1.52 16.30
CA VAL A 209 9.28 1.08 17.67
C VAL A 209 10.52 0.92 18.55
N LEU A 210 11.62 0.42 17.97
CA LEU A 210 12.90 0.29 18.71
C LEU A 210 13.43 1.67 19.07
N ALA A 211 13.42 2.64 18.15
CA ALA A 211 13.87 4.01 18.40
C ALA A 211 13.03 4.72 19.48
N LEU A 212 11.70 4.52 19.46
CA LEU A 212 10.81 5.02 20.52
C LEU A 212 11.12 4.38 21.88
N LYS A 213 11.30 3.07 21.91
CA LYS A 213 11.63 2.32 23.14
C LYS A 213 12.97 2.72 23.74
N GLN A 214 13.96 3.03 22.90
CA GLN A 214 15.28 3.48 23.31
C GLN A 214 15.36 4.97 23.65
N GLY A 215 14.28 5.74 23.41
CA GLY A 215 14.24 7.18 23.65
C GLY A 215 15.10 8.01 22.67
N VAL A 216 15.48 7.45 21.52
CA VAL A 216 16.13 8.20 20.42
C VAL A 216 15.23 9.35 19.96
N VAL A 217 13.93 9.08 19.94
CA VAL A 217 12.87 10.04 19.71
C VAL A 217 11.81 9.88 20.81
N SER A 218 11.13 10.97 21.18
CA SER A 218 10.09 10.93 22.20
C SER A 218 8.70 10.62 21.63
N GLY A 219 8.52 10.81 20.33
CA GLY A 219 7.22 10.61 19.69
C GLY A 219 7.31 10.31 18.19
N GLN A 220 6.14 10.11 17.61
CA GLN A 220 5.95 9.85 16.19
C GLN A 220 4.54 10.29 15.75
N GLU A 221 4.22 10.12 14.46
CA GLU A 221 2.89 10.33 13.90
C GLU A 221 2.51 9.15 13.01
N ASN A 222 1.25 8.69 13.13
CA ASN A 222 0.73 7.59 12.32
C ASN A 222 -0.80 7.47 12.44
N ALA A 223 -1.39 6.63 11.58
CA ALA A 223 -2.80 6.27 11.68
C ALA A 223 -3.09 5.45 12.95
N THR A 224 -4.31 5.56 13.48
CA THR A 224 -4.72 4.91 14.74
C THR A 224 -4.47 3.41 14.74
N LEU A 225 -4.84 2.70 13.67
CA LEU A 225 -4.65 1.26 13.60
C LEU A 225 -3.16 0.89 13.59
N ILE A 226 -2.33 1.68 12.91
CA ILE A 226 -0.87 1.48 12.88
C ILE A 226 -0.26 1.66 14.27
N VAL A 227 -0.75 2.62 15.08
CA VAL A 227 -0.30 2.78 16.47
C VAL A 227 -0.51 1.51 17.30
N HIS A 228 -1.58 0.78 17.04
CA HIS A 228 -1.83 -0.52 17.67
C HIS A 228 -1.00 -1.65 17.04
N ASP A 229 -1.07 -1.78 15.72
CA ASP A 229 -0.58 -2.96 14.98
C ASP A 229 0.95 -3.10 14.99
N PHE A 230 1.68 -1.99 15.14
CA PHE A 230 3.13 -1.98 15.37
C PHE A 230 3.53 -2.07 16.86
N GLY A 231 2.57 -2.05 17.78
CA GLY A 231 2.89 -2.01 19.21
C GLY A 231 3.41 -0.64 19.67
N ILE A 232 3.15 0.46 18.95
CA ILE A 232 3.52 1.82 19.35
C ILE A 232 2.85 2.19 20.67
N ALA A 233 1.62 1.74 20.89
CA ALA A 233 0.88 1.96 22.14
C ALA A 233 1.56 1.33 23.37
N ASP A 234 2.46 0.37 23.20
CA ASP A 234 3.20 -0.23 24.32
C ASP A 234 4.39 0.63 24.77
N VAL A 235 4.80 1.60 23.96
CA VAL A 235 5.99 2.44 24.20
C VAL A 235 5.68 3.94 24.15
N GLN A 236 4.40 4.33 24.07
CA GLN A 236 3.96 5.73 24.07
C GLN A 236 2.92 5.98 25.16
N LYS A 237 2.94 7.19 25.75
CA LYS A 237 2.06 7.56 26.88
C LYS A 237 0.87 8.44 26.46
N HIS A 238 1.05 9.25 25.44
CA HIS A 238 0.06 10.21 24.97
C HIS A 238 -0.22 10.04 23.48
N MET A 239 -1.46 10.18 23.11
CA MET A 239 -1.92 10.20 21.71
C MET A 239 -2.89 11.35 21.49
N SER A 240 -2.67 12.14 20.45
CA SER A 240 -3.57 13.20 19.99
C SER A 240 -4.17 12.85 18.66
N ILE A 241 -5.50 12.72 18.62
CA ILE A 241 -6.27 12.49 17.39
C ILE A 241 -6.50 13.85 16.75
N ASN A 242 -5.56 14.28 15.92
CA ASN A 242 -5.61 15.56 15.22
C ASN A 242 -5.75 15.44 13.70
N GLU A 243 -5.64 14.24 13.16
CA GLU A 243 -5.93 13.89 11.75
C GLU A 243 -5.25 14.83 10.74
N HIS A 244 -3.99 15.14 10.99
CA HIS A 244 -3.27 16.19 10.29
C HIS A 244 -2.95 15.90 8.82
N ILE A 245 -2.78 14.62 8.44
CA ILE A 245 -2.54 14.16 7.06
C ILE A 245 -3.34 12.88 6.84
N PHE A 246 -4.00 12.78 5.69
CA PHE A 246 -4.51 11.50 5.21
C PHE A 246 -3.38 10.71 4.59
N GLY A 247 -2.94 9.65 5.25
CA GLY A 247 -1.92 8.74 4.72
C GLY A 247 -2.50 7.80 3.66
N LEU A 248 -1.81 7.65 2.56
CA LEU A 248 -2.15 6.66 1.55
C LEU A 248 -1.05 5.60 1.40
N HIS A 249 -1.45 4.45 0.89
CA HIS A 249 -0.57 3.41 0.41
C HIS A 249 -0.72 3.21 -1.11
N ALA A 250 0.37 2.87 -1.77
CA ALA A 250 0.34 2.32 -3.12
C ALA A 250 0.41 0.79 -3.06
N VAL A 251 -0.57 0.11 -3.65
CA VAL A 251 -0.49 -1.33 -3.94
C VAL A 251 0.31 -1.48 -5.22
N MET A 252 1.58 -1.87 -5.07
CA MET A 252 2.58 -1.81 -6.14
C MET A 252 2.91 -3.19 -6.70
N ILE A 253 3.26 -3.22 -7.99
CA ILE A 253 3.80 -4.40 -8.67
C ILE A 253 4.96 -3.98 -9.58
N ASN A 254 5.94 -4.87 -9.76
CA ASN A 254 6.98 -4.68 -10.77
C ASN A 254 6.35 -4.59 -12.17
N ASP A 255 6.63 -3.53 -12.91
CA ASP A 255 5.98 -3.28 -14.21
C ASP A 255 6.36 -4.31 -15.27
N GLU A 256 7.60 -4.79 -15.29
CA GLU A 256 8.06 -5.81 -16.22
C GLU A 256 7.40 -7.16 -15.92
N PHE A 257 7.35 -7.56 -14.64
CA PHE A 257 6.64 -8.76 -14.21
C PHE A 257 5.17 -8.70 -14.61
N PHE A 258 4.49 -7.58 -14.32
CA PHE A 258 3.08 -7.39 -14.70
C PHE A 258 2.89 -7.48 -16.22
N GLY A 259 3.81 -6.91 -16.99
CA GLY A 259 3.79 -6.98 -18.46
C GLY A 259 3.88 -8.39 -19.04
N LYS A 260 4.57 -9.31 -18.33
CA LYS A 260 4.71 -10.73 -18.72
C LYS A 260 3.48 -11.58 -18.40
N LEU A 261 2.57 -11.09 -17.56
CA LEU A 261 1.31 -11.79 -17.28
C LEU A 261 0.40 -11.80 -18.51
N SER A 262 -0.41 -12.85 -18.66
CA SER A 262 -1.47 -12.88 -19.69
C SER A 262 -2.47 -11.74 -19.45
N PRO A 263 -3.23 -11.29 -20.48
CA PRO A 263 -4.29 -10.29 -20.29
C PRO A 263 -5.27 -10.66 -19.19
N GLU A 264 -5.69 -11.92 -19.11
CA GLU A 264 -6.56 -12.46 -18.06
C GLU A 264 -5.91 -12.34 -16.67
N HIS A 265 -4.66 -12.78 -16.51
CA HIS A 265 -3.94 -12.68 -15.23
C HIS A 265 -3.74 -11.24 -14.80
N ARG A 266 -3.45 -10.31 -15.73
CA ARG A 266 -3.36 -8.87 -15.44
C ARG A 266 -4.67 -8.32 -14.90
N GLN A 267 -5.79 -8.71 -15.50
CA GLN A 267 -7.11 -8.31 -15.03
C GLN A 267 -7.37 -8.83 -13.61
N ILE A 268 -7.17 -10.13 -13.36
CA ILE A 268 -7.37 -10.78 -12.06
C ILE A 268 -6.53 -10.09 -10.97
N VAL A 269 -5.25 -9.82 -11.22
CA VAL A 269 -4.35 -9.16 -10.26
C VAL A 269 -4.79 -7.71 -10.01
N SER A 270 -5.23 -6.98 -11.04
CA SER A 270 -5.73 -5.60 -10.89
C SER A 270 -7.03 -5.53 -10.09
N GLU A 271 -7.97 -6.46 -10.33
CA GLU A 271 -9.20 -6.58 -9.56
C GLU A 271 -8.90 -6.96 -8.10
N GLY A 272 -7.97 -7.89 -7.88
CA GLY A 272 -7.48 -8.25 -6.55
C GLY A 272 -6.94 -7.04 -5.78
N ALA A 273 -6.19 -6.16 -6.43
CA ALA A 273 -5.68 -4.92 -5.80
C ALA A 273 -6.81 -3.96 -5.39
N ARG A 274 -7.88 -3.87 -6.18
CA ARG A 274 -9.09 -3.09 -5.80
C ARG A 274 -9.78 -3.71 -4.58
N ILE A 275 -9.91 -5.04 -4.55
CA ILE A 275 -10.47 -5.77 -3.40
C ILE A 275 -9.61 -5.51 -2.15
N PHE A 276 -8.27 -5.58 -2.27
CA PHE A 276 -7.37 -5.21 -1.18
C PHE A 276 -7.69 -3.82 -0.64
N SER A 277 -7.75 -2.82 -1.51
CA SER A 277 -8.00 -1.42 -1.11
C SER A 277 -9.35 -1.26 -0.42
N SER A 278 -10.42 -1.85 -0.99
CA SER A 278 -11.77 -1.80 -0.42
C SER A 278 -11.85 -2.46 0.96
N VAL A 279 -11.29 -3.66 1.11
CA VAL A 279 -11.27 -4.40 2.38
C VAL A 279 -10.44 -3.65 3.42
N SER A 280 -9.25 -3.15 3.05
CA SER A 280 -8.38 -2.39 3.95
C SER A 280 -9.08 -1.13 4.47
N GLY A 281 -9.65 -0.31 3.57
CA GLY A 281 -10.33 0.93 3.94
C GLY A 281 -11.58 0.68 4.80
N THR A 282 -12.42 -0.29 4.42
CA THR A 282 -13.62 -0.66 5.19
C THR A 282 -13.25 -1.11 6.60
N LEU A 283 -12.26 -2.01 6.74
CA LEU A 283 -11.84 -2.49 8.06
C LEU A 283 -11.24 -1.37 8.90
N LYS A 284 -10.46 -0.45 8.30
CA LYS A 284 -9.89 0.69 9.02
C LYS A 284 -10.98 1.61 9.56
N ALA A 285 -12.01 1.89 8.76
CA ALA A 285 -13.15 2.68 9.21
C ALA A 285 -13.95 1.98 10.32
N GLN A 286 -14.26 0.69 10.16
CA GLN A 286 -15.05 -0.08 11.13
C GLN A 286 -14.31 -0.30 12.45
N LEU A 287 -13.01 -0.54 12.42
CA LEU A 287 -12.23 -0.90 13.60
C LEU A 287 -11.64 0.29 14.34
N HIS A 288 -11.84 1.53 13.87
CA HIS A 288 -11.22 2.73 14.43
C HIS A 288 -11.49 2.87 15.95
N GLU A 289 -12.77 2.83 16.36
CA GLU A 289 -13.15 2.98 17.78
C GLU A 289 -12.70 1.79 18.64
N GLU A 290 -12.74 0.57 18.10
CA GLU A 290 -12.24 -0.61 18.81
C GLU A 290 -10.73 -0.47 19.09
N TYR A 291 -9.95 -0.01 18.10
CA TYR A 291 -8.51 0.20 18.25
C TYR A 291 -8.19 1.35 19.20
N LEU A 292 -8.96 2.42 19.19
CA LEU A 292 -8.83 3.46 20.21
C LEU A 292 -9.07 2.90 21.62
N GLY A 293 -10.07 2.03 21.79
CA GLY A 293 -10.30 1.30 23.03
C GLY A 293 -9.12 0.45 23.46
N LYS A 294 -8.54 -0.32 22.52
CA LYS A 294 -7.34 -1.14 22.77
C LYS A 294 -6.12 -0.28 23.13
N ILE A 295 -5.93 0.87 22.48
CA ILE A 295 -4.84 1.81 22.79
C ILE A 295 -5.02 2.37 24.21
N ARG A 296 -6.24 2.81 24.57
CA ARG A 296 -6.55 3.28 25.93
C ARG A 296 -6.34 2.19 27.00
N SER A 297 -6.69 0.94 26.70
CA SER A 297 -6.49 -0.17 27.65
C SER A 297 -5.03 -0.47 27.97
N LYS A 298 -4.10 -0.03 27.09
CA LYS A 298 -2.65 -0.06 27.33
C LYS A 298 -2.12 1.11 28.20
N GLY A 299 -3.02 1.97 28.67
CA GLY A 299 -2.67 3.12 29.51
C GLY A 299 -2.32 4.39 28.75
N VAL A 300 -2.46 4.40 27.42
CA VAL A 300 -2.24 5.60 26.61
C VAL A 300 -3.36 6.64 26.86
N GLN A 301 -2.94 7.85 27.21
CA GLN A 301 -3.87 9.00 27.35
C GLN A 301 -4.21 9.53 25.97
N VAL A 302 -5.44 9.25 25.51
CA VAL A 302 -5.92 9.68 24.19
C VAL A 302 -6.73 10.96 24.32
N HIS A 303 -6.28 12.01 23.64
CA HIS A 303 -6.98 13.28 23.46
C HIS A 303 -7.53 13.39 22.03
N ILE A 304 -8.82 13.63 21.89
CA ILE A 304 -9.44 13.94 20.60
C ILE A 304 -9.49 15.46 20.49
N THR A 305 -8.80 16.03 19.50
CA THR A 305 -8.73 17.47 19.33
C THR A 305 -10.08 18.06 18.90
N THR A 306 -10.44 19.15 19.53
CA THR A 306 -11.58 19.98 19.09
C THR A 306 -11.26 20.65 17.74
N ALA A 307 -12.27 21.19 17.06
CA ALA A 307 -12.08 21.93 15.81
C ALA A 307 -11.13 23.15 16.01
N ALA A 308 -11.25 23.83 17.14
CA ALA A 308 -10.38 24.98 17.49
C ALA A 308 -8.92 24.55 17.70
N GLU A 309 -8.69 23.44 18.42
CA GLU A 309 -7.36 22.88 18.62
C GLU A 309 -6.75 22.42 17.28
N LYS A 310 -7.53 21.70 16.45
CA LYS A 310 -7.11 21.25 15.10
C LYS A 310 -6.70 22.43 14.22
N GLU A 311 -7.43 23.54 14.31
CA GLU A 311 -7.11 24.76 13.54
C GLU A 311 -5.75 25.35 13.90
N THR A 312 -5.27 25.19 15.15
CA THR A 312 -3.91 25.66 15.53
C THR A 312 -2.83 24.93 14.72
N PHE A 313 -2.99 23.63 14.51
CA PHE A 313 -2.07 22.84 13.67
C PHE A 313 -2.18 23.23 12.20
N ARG A 314 -3.40 23.36 11.67
CA ARG A 314 -3.64 23.70 10.28
C ARG A 314 -2.97 25.02 9.91
N LYS A 315 -3.16 26.07 10.73
CA LYS A 315 -2.60 27.42 10.50
C LYS A 315 -1.08 27.42 10.35
N VAL A 316 -0.37 26.65 11.16
CA VAL A 316 1.11 26.69 11.17
C VAL A 316 1.74 25.68 10.22
N THR A 317 0.99 24.68 9.70
CA THR A 317 1.55 23.60 8.90
C THR A 317 1.12 23.64 7.44
N GLN A 318 -0.16 23.92 7.15
CA GLN A 318 -0.72 23.71 5.80
C GLN A 318 0.02 24.54 4.75
N GLU A 319 0.13 25.85 4.97
CA GLU A 319 0.76 26.74 4.00
C GLU A 319 2.28 26.53 3.88
N PRO A 320 3.08 26.41 4.95
CA PRO A 320 4.50 26.11 4.83
C PRO A 320 4.79 24.80 4.11
N VAL A 321 4.02 23.73 4.39
CA VAL A 321 4.17 22.44 3.75
C VAL A 321 3.75 22.51 2.27
N ARG A 322 2.62 23.17 1.96
CA ARG A 322 2.17 23.41 0.59
C ARG A 322 3.24 24.12 -0.23
N LYS A 323 3.78 25.23 0.26
CA LYS A 323 4.86 25.98 -0.41
C LYS A 323 6.11 25.14 -0.62
N PHE A 324 6.51 24.35 0.38
CA PHE A 324 7.63 23.43 0.23
C PHE A 324 7.40 22.45 -0.91
N ILE A 325 6.18 21.86 -0.99
CA ILE A 325 5.83 20.92 -2.06
C ILE A 325 5.81 21.61 -3.42
N GLU A 326 5.26 22.82 -3.52
CA GLU A 326 5.25 23.63 -4.75
C GLU A 326 6.68 23.89 -5.29
N GLN A 327 7.64 24.13 -4.41
CA GLN A 327 9.03 24.28 -4.78
C GLN A 327 9.65 22.98 -5.33
N GLN A 328 9.16 21.83 -4.91
CA GLN A 328 9.68 20.51 -5.32
C GLN A 328 9.06 19.99 -6.63
N VAL A 329 7.77 20.24 -6.85
CA VAL A 329 7.00 19.62 -7.93
C VAL A 329 6.26 20.62 -8.82
N GLY A 330 6.31 21.89 -8.50
CA GLY A 330 5.65 22.99 -9.22
C GLY A 330 4.21 23.27 -8.72
N GLU A 331 3.87 24.56 -8.68
CA GLU A 331 2.54 25.04 -8.31
C GLU A 331 1.40 24.45 -9.17
N PRO A 332 1.56 24.29 -10.50
CA PRO A 332 0.48 23.73 -11.32
C PRO A 332 0.01 22.34 -10.87
N LEU A 333 0.94 21.46 -10.47
CA LEU A 333 0.58 20.12 -9.99
C LEU A 333 -0.17 20.17 -8.66
N VAL A 334 0.25 21.04 -7.74
CA VAL A 334 -0.43 21.25 -6.45
C VAL A 334 -1.84 21.77 -6.67
N ARG A 335 -2.01 22.78 -7.55
CA ARG A 335 -3.33 23.34 -7.87
C ARG A 335 -4.25 22.29 -8.50
N GLU A 336 -3.75 21.48 -9.42
CA GLU A 336 -4.51 20.39 -10.04
C GLU A 336 -4.92 19.32 -9.01
N PHE A 337 -4.02 18.95 -8.11
CA PHE A 337 -4.32 18.05 -7.01
C PHE A 337 -5.45 18.59 -6.11
N MET A 338 -5.34 19.86 -5.70
CA MET A 338 -6.37 20.49 -4.85
C MET A 338 -7.73 20.55 -5.55
N ALA A 339 -7.76 20.83 -6.85
CA ALA A 339 -8.98 20.79 -7.66
C ALA A 339 -9.58 19.37 -7.71
N ALA A 340 -8.77 18.35 -7.93
CA ALA A 340 -9.21 16.95 -7.96
C ALA A 340 -9.79 16.49 -6.61
N VAL A 341 -9.21 16.93 -5.49
CA VAL A 341 -9.78 16.66 -4.15
C VAL A 341 -11.13 17.37 -3.98
N ALA A 342 -11.23 18.64 -4.41
CA ALA A 342 -12.49 19.39 -4.35
C ALA A 342 -13.59 18.73 -5.22
N GLU A 343 -13.27 18.27 -6.42
CA GLU A 343 -14.19 17.51 -7.28
C GLU A 343 -14.64 16.20 -6.62
N SER A 344 -13.70 15.47 -5.98
CA SER A 344 -14.02 14.26 -5.23
C SER A 344 -14.92 14.55 -4.01
N SER A 345 -14.72 15.70 -3.36
CA SER A 345 -15.57 16.16 -2.25
C SER A 345 -16.99 16.44 -2.71
N LYS A 346 -17.15 17.13 -3.86
CA LYS A 346 -18.47 17.36 -4.46
C LYS A 346 -19.18 16.06 -4.82
N LEU A 347 -18.45 15.08 -5.33
CA LEU A 347 -19.02 13.77 -5.66
C LEU A 347 -19.58 13.07 -4.42
N VAL A 348 -18.92 13.20 -3.26
CA VAL A 348 -19.32 12.53 -2.01
C VAL A 348 -20.41 13.28 -1.27
N TYR A 349 -20.34 14.60 -1.21
CA TYR A 349 -21.25 15.43 -0.40
C TYR A 349 -22.34 16.13 -1.18
N GLY A 350 -22.25 16.16 -2.51
CA GLY A 350 -23.25 16.80 -3.37
C GLY A 350 -23.16 18.33 -3.40
N GLU A 351 -22.04 18.93 -2.95
CA GLU A 351 -21.84 20.39 -2.85
C GLU A 351 -20.85 20.89 -3.90
#